data_51da9dbadba3f288960bf43c7a4cc183
#
_entry.id   51da9dbadba3f288960bf43c7a4cc183
#
_cell.length_a   1.000
_cell.length_b   1.000
_cell.length_c   1.000
_cell.angle_alpha   90.00
_cell.angle_beta   90.00
_cell.angle_gamma   90.00
#
_symmetry.space_group_name_H-M   'P 1'
#
loop_
_entity.id
_entity.type
_entity.pdbx_description
1 polymer ?
#
loop_
_entity_poly.entity_id
_entity_poly.type
_entity_poly.pdbx_seq_one_letter_code
_entity_poly.pdbx_strand_id
1 'polypeptide(L)'
;MRARWSVGALGAFLALVAGVSSGCGLLSPSGPAGDGASGPPTGSGAVASARPSGFGAVFLAVDECSSFGTSSFTEVPCTSERAAARVVARFDGTVSQGPLCPATTDFVLHISEQSPSSDEDGDGTVPQGYACMRNLEPPHPGDPGGGGGPRTIVGDCVYGSGNGQVRETACDGSGPKKPQYKVVKAAATRADCPQDTALYVRLRGTDPVGCARRL
;
A
#
# COMPACT_ATOMS: atom_id res chain seq x y z
N MET A 1 44.81 -9.01 -10.02
CA MET A 1 44.69 -10.46 -9.76
C MET A 1 43.28 -10.87 -10.22
N ARG A 2 43.26 -11.73 -11.24
CA ARG A 2 42.02 -12.22 -11.84
C ARG A 2 41.65 -13.54 -11.17
N ALA A 3 40.45 -13.67 -10.63
CA ALA A 3 39.92 -14.98 -10.24
C ALA A 3 38.65 -15.28 -11.06
N ARG A 4 38.79 -16.25 -11.93
CA ARG A 4 37.71 -16.91 -12.67
C ARG A 4 37.10 -17.96 -11.74
N TRP A 5 35.81 -18.07 -11.69
CA TRP A 5 35.15 -19.23 -11.13
C TRP A 5 34.09 -19.78 -12.07
N SER A 6 34.14 -21.07 -12.15
CA SER A 6 33.66 -22.00 -13.14
C SER A 6 32.19 -22.29 -13.11
N VAL A 7 31.72 -22.69 -14.29
CA VAL A 7 30.44 -23.30 -14.63
C VAL A 7 30.32 -24.70 -14.00
N GLY A 8 29.17 -25.05 -13.47
CA GLY A 8 28.72 -26.42 -13.14
C GLY A 8 27.22 -26.45 -13.33
N ALA A 9 26.75 -27.03 -14.30
CA ALA A 9 26.33 -28.32 -14.80
C ALA A 9 25.08 -28.88 -14.12
N LEU A 10 24.00 -28.92 -14.90
CA LEU A 10 22.95 -29.93 -15.08
C LEU A 10 22.36 -30.71 -13.85
N GLY A 11 21.05 -30.62 -13.76
CA GLY A 11 20.21 -31.55 -13.03
C GLY A 11 18.77 -31.52 -13.54
N ALA A 12 18.48 -32.29 -14.59
CA ALA A 12 17.13 -32.52 -15.08
C ALA A 12 16.44 -33.53 -14.16
N PHE A 13 15.25 -33.21 -13.66
CA PHE A 13 14.32 -34.22 -13.14
C PHE A 13 12.95 -34.02 -13.79
N LEU A 14 12.66 -34.97 -14.67
CA LEU A 14 11.33 -35.27 -15.20
C LEU A 14 10.62 -36.12 -14.13
N ALA A 15 9.43 -35.67 -13.72
CA ALA A 15 8.46 -36.56 -13.07
C ALA A 15 7.09 -36.33 -13.70
N LEU A 16 6.73 -37.26 -14.57
CA LEU A 16 5.38 -37.47 -15.10
C LEU A 16 4.54 -38.14 -14.03
N VAL A 17 3.40 -37.56 -13.66
CA VAL A 17 2.32 -38.30 -13.01
C VAL A 17 1.02 -37.97 -13.72
N ALA A 18 0.54 -38.94 -14.48
CA ALA A 18 -0.80 -38.99 -15.03
C ALA A 18 -1.77 -39.52 -13.98
N GLY A 19 -2.84 -38.82 -13.69
CA GLY A 19 -3.93 -39.27 -12.84
C GLY A 19 -5.26 -38.91 -13.47
N VAL A 20 -5.86 -39.92 -14.11
CA VAL A 20 -7.20 -39.91 -14.69
C VAL A 20 -8.20 -40.26 -13.58
N SER A 21 -9.27 -39.49 -13.41
CA SER A 21 -10.50 -39.99 -12.80
C SER A 21 -11.71 -39.21 -13.28
N SER A 22 -12.44 -39.89 -14.10
CA SER A 22 -13.79 -39.62 -14.59
C SER A 22 -14.79 -39.79 -13.44
N GLY A 23 -15.80 -38.92 -13.39
CA GLY A 23 -16.96 -39.06 -12.51
C GLY A 23 -18.17 -38.35 -13.08
N CYS A 24 -18.87 -39.00 -14.00
CA CYS A 24 -20.24 -38.64 -14.40
C CYS A 24 -21.24 -39.05 -13.31
N GLY A 25 -22.13 -38.13 -12.96
CA GLY A 25 -23.30 -38.44 -12.12
C GLY A 25 -24.49 -37.62 -12.56
N LEU A 26 -25.16 -38.01 -13.63
CA LEU A 26 -26.51 -37.60 -14.02
C LEU A 26 -27.51 -38.51 -13.32
N LEU A 27 -28.39 -37.97 -12.52
CA LEU A 27 -29.71 -38.58 -12.21
C LEU A 27 -30.66 -37.48 -11.77
N SER A 28 -31.58 -37.14 -12.67
CA SER A 28 -32.86 -36.52 -12.34
C SER A 28 -33.88 -37.60 -12.01
N PRO A 29 -34.78 -37.40 -11.07
CA PRO A 29 -36.12 -37.95 -11.18
C PRO A 29 -37.17 -36.87 -11.25
N SER A 30 -38.00 -37.00 -12.28
CA SER A 30 -39.28 -36.33 -12.42
C SER A 30 -40.29 -36.98 -11.47
N GLY A 31 -41.11 -36.14 -10.81
CA GLY A 31 -42.27 -36.57 -10.04
C GLY A 31 -43.32 -35.46 -10.00
N PRO A 32 -44.62 -35.78 -9.89
CA PRO A 32 -45.68 -35.08 -10.59
C PRO A 32 -46.33 -33.92 -9.80
N ALA A 33 -47.12 -33.16 -10.54
CA ALA A 33 -47.92 -32.02 -10.13
C ALA A 33 -48.86 -32.31 -8.95
N GLY A 34 -48.95 -31.33 -8.02
CA GLY A 34 -49.97 -31.23 -6.98
C GLY A 34 -50.41 -29.76 -6.87
N ASP A 35 -51.66 -29.56 -7.20
CA ASP A 35 -52.38 -28.28 -7.07
C ASP A 35 -52.54 -27.83 -5.62
N GLY A 36 -52.56 -26.52 -5.40
CA GLY A 36 -53.34 -25.89 -4.37
C GLY A 36 -52.61 -25.18 -3.26
N ALA A 37 -52.71 -23.89 -3.26
CA ALA A 37 -53.10 -22.97 -2.20
C ALA A 37 -52.36 -21.62 -2.33
N SER A 38 -53.17 -20.64 -2.66
CA SER A 38 -52.80 -19.21 -2.62
C SER A 38 -52.56 -18.78 -1.17
N GLY A 39 -51.29 -18.50 -0.83
CA GLY A 39 -50.88 -17.75 0.38
C GLY A 39 -50.33 -16.40 -0.03
N PRO A 40 -50.55 -15.33 0.75
CA PRO A 40 -50.04 -14.03 0.40
C PRO A 40 -48.49 -13.99 0.39
N PRO A 41 -47.85 -13.19 -0.46
CA PRO A 41 -46.39 -13.08 -0.49
C PRO A 41 -45.94 -12.34 0.76
N THR A 42 -45.48 -13.07 1.73
CA THR A 42 -44.64 -12.55 2.80
C THR A 42 -43.31 -12.11 2.15
N GLY A 43 -43.03 -10.82 2.31
CA GLY A 43 -41.91 -10.14 1.71
C GLY A 43 -40.61 -10.94 1.87
N SER A 44 -40.08 -11.38 0.77
CA SER A 44 -38.68 -11.76 0.67
C SER A 44 -37.85 -10.50 0.96
N GLY A 45 -37.42 -10.36 2.19
CA GLY A 45 -36.33 -9.49 2.53
C GLY A 45 -35.17 -9.92 1.64
N ALA A 46 -34.85 -9.09 0.66
CA ALA A 46 -33.58 -9.21 -0.04
C ALA A 46 -32.50 -9.19 1.04
N VAL A 47 -31.97 -10.36 1.35
CA VAL A 47 -30.66 -10.45 2.03
C VAL A 47 -29.71 -9.77 1.06
N ALA A 48 -29.38 -8.51 1.38
CA ALA A 48 -28.27 -7.85 0.75
C ALA A 48 -27.09 -8.79 0.98
N SER A 49 -26.67 -9.48 -0.07
CA SER A 49 -25.42 -10.22 -0.06
C SER A 49 -24.38 -9.19 0.35
N ALA A 50 -23.87 -9.33 1.57
CA ALA A 50 -22.74 -8.53 2.01
C ALA A 50 -21.67 -8.77 0.95
N ARG A 51 -21.38 -7.75 0.15
CA ARG A 51 -20.22 -7.78 -0.74
C ARG A 51 -19.04 -8.13 0.15
N PRO A 52 -18.16 -9.05 -0.27
CA PRO A 52 -16.94 -9.28 0.46
C PRO A 52 -16.27 -7.92 0.66
N SER A 53 -16.18 -7.48 1.91
CA SER A 53 -15.54 -6.22 2.23
C SER A 53 -14.09 -6.30 1.79
N GLY A 54 -13.65 -5.36 0.97
CA GLY A 54 -12.29 -5.32 0.44
C GLY A 54 -12.17 -5.49 -1.06
N PHE A 55 -13.28 -5.47 -1.80
CA PHE A 55 -13.27 -5.54 -3.26
C PHE A 55 -14.24 -4.47 -3.81
N GLY A 56 -13.67 -3.35 -4.24
CA GLY A 56 -14.37 -2.28 -4.92
C GLY A 56 -14.27 -2.43 -6.44
N ALA A 57 -14.66 -1.38 -7.16
CA ALA A 57 -14.48 -1.29 -8.61
C ALA A 57 -13.06 -0.87 -9.01
N VAL A 58 -12.19 -0.57 -8.05
CA VAL A 58 -10.81 -0.12 -8.28
C VAL A 58 -9.90 -0.84 -7.29
N PHE A 59 -8.87 -1.50 -7.79
CA PHE A 59 -7.88 -2.17 -6.96
C PHE A 59 -7.22 -1.21 -5.97
N LEU A 60 -7.32 -1.51 -4.69
CA LEU A 60 -6.86 -0.69 -3.57
C LEU A 60 -7.45 0.74 -3.63
N ALA A 61 -8.77 0.83 -3.67
CA ALA A 61 -9.47 2.09 -3.51
C ALA A 61 -9.25 2.69 -2.11
N VAL A 62 -9.61 3.97 -1.95
CA VAL A 62 -9.51 4.65 -0.64
C VAL A 62 -10.33 3.89 0.39
N ASP A 63 -9.78 3.73 1.60
CA ASP A 63 -10.29 2.98 2.75
C ASP A 63 -10.20 1.45 2.64
N GLU A 64 -9.73 0.89 1.54
CA GLU A 64 -9.43 -0.52 1.41
C GLU A 64 -8.09 -0.90 2.03
N CYS A 65 -7.94 -2.18 2.35
CA CYS A 65 -6.76 -2.67 3.04
C CYS A 65 -5.97 -3.66 2.19
N SER A 66 -4.66 -3.62 2.37
CA SER A 66 -3.72 -4.58 1.78
C SER A 66 -3.03 -5.43 2.82
N SER A 67 -2.65 -6.64 2.41
CA SER A 67 -1.68 -7.45 3.12
C SER A 67 -0.26 -6.96 2.81
N PHE A 68 0.72 -7.23 3.70
CA PHE A 68 2.13 -7.25 3.31
C PHE A 68 2.48 -8.62 2.76
N GLY A 69 2.91 -8.67 1.50
CA GLY A 69 3.46 -9.84 0.88
C GLY A 69 4.98 -9.71 0.69
N THR A 70 5.68 -10.80 0.54
CA THR A 70 7.13 -10.79 0.24
C THR A 70 7.43 -10.38 -1.21
N SER A 71 6.47 -10.54 -2.10
CA SER A 71 6.61 -10.27 -3.54
C SER A 71 5.41 -9.54 -4.16
N SER A 72 4.27 -9.49 -3.47
CA SER A 72 3.06 -8.83 -3.97
C SER A 72 2.18 -8.37 -2.82
N PHE A 73 1.49 -7.27 -3.03
CA PHE A 73 0.41 -6.81 -2.15
C PHE A 73 -0.89 -7.43 -2.65
N THR A 74 -1.73 -7.85 -1.71
CA THR A 74 -3.05 -8.40 -2.02
C THR A 74 -4.08 -7.57 -1.27
N GLU A 75 -5.15 -7.19 -1.96
CA GLU A 75 -6.29 -6.59 -1.31
C GLU A 75 -6.97 -7.61 -0.40
N VAL A 76 -7.29 -7.18 0.81
CA VAL A 76 -7.92 -8.01 1.83
C VAL A 76 -8.91 -7.17 2.65
N PRO A 77 -9.98 -7.79 3.19
CA PRO A 77 -10.85 -7.09 4.13
C PRO A 77 -10.04 -6.50 5.29
N CYS A 78 -10.34 -5.25 5.68
CA CYS A 78 -9.62 -4.58 6.77
C CYS A 78 -9.78 -5.29 8.13
N THR A 79 -10.77 -6.17 8.27
CA THR A 79 -10.98 -7.03 9.44
C THR A 79 -10.20 -8.34 9.38
N SER A 80 -9.49 -8.60 8.29
CA SER A 80 -8.67 -9.80 8.14
C SER A 80 -7.40 -9.70 8.99
N GLU A 81 -6.98 -10.79 9.61
CA GLU A 81 -5.67 -10.90 10.28
C GLU A 81 -4.49 -10.67 9.33
N ARG A 82 -4.73 -10.75 8.02
CA ARG A 82 -3.71 -10.47 7.00
C ARG A 82 -3.65 -9.00 6.63
N ALA A 83 -4.61 -8.17 7.04
CA ALA A 83 -4.61 -6.75 6.74
C ALA A 83 -3.47 -6.07 7.50
N ALA A 84 -2.65 -5.33 6.78
CA ALA A 84 -1.46 -4.70 7.33
C ALA A 84 -1.46 -3.18 7.15
N ALA A 85 -2.05 -2.68 6.07
CA ALA A 85 -2.14 -1.26 5.79
C ALA A 85 -3.45 -0.90 5.09
N ARG A 86 -3.88 0.35 5.26
CA ARG A 86 -5.07 0.94 4.63
C ARG A 86 -4.66 2.01 3.63
N VAL A 87 -5.41 2.11 2.55
CA VAL A 87 -5.28 3.17 1.56
C VAL A 87 -5.88 4.47 2.10
N VAL A 88 -5.09 5.52 2.21
CA VAL A 88 -5.54 6.85 2.64
C VAL A 88 -5.72 7.83 1.47
N ALA A 89 -5.12 7.53 0.33
CA ALA A 89 -5.35 8.21 -0.95
C ALA A 89 -4.94 7.30 -2.10
N ARG A 90 -5.60 7.43 -3.26
CA ARG A 90 -5.35 6.66 -4.48
C ARG A 90 -5.27 7.62 -5.66
N PHE A 91 -4.27 7.45 -6.51
CA PHE A 91 -4.05 8.30 -7.69
C PHE A 91 -3.64 7.45 -8.89
N ASP A 92 -4.05 7.88 -10.07
CA ASP A 92 -3.61 7.28 -11.32
C ASP A 92 -2.26 7.83 -11.77
N GLY A 93 -1.57 7.09 -12.62
CA GLY A 93 -0.27 7.46 -13.18
C GLY A 93 0.89 7.24 -12.22
N THR A 94 1.95 8.04 -12.36
CA THR A 94 3.19 7.87 -11.60
C THR A 94 3.31 8.82 -10.43
N VAL A 95 3.94 8.40 -9.33
CA VAL A 95 4.22 9.22 -8.13
C VAL A 95 5.01 10.50 -8.45
N SER A 96 5.87 10.45 -9.47
CA SER A 96 6.70 11.60 -9.85
C SER A 96 5.93 12.75 -10.50
N GLN A 97 4.79 12.45 -11.09
CA GLN A 97 3.95 13.39 -11.84
C GLN A 97 2.59 13.64 -11.19
N GLY A 98 2.19 12.77 -10.27
CA GLY A 98 0.89 12.84 -9.60
C GLY A 98 0.89 13.72 -8.34
N PRO A 99 -0.29 13.86 -7.73
CA PRO A 99 -0.46 14.54 -6.45
C PRO A 99 0.42 13.95 -5.34
N LEU A 100 0.77 14.77 -4.36
CA LEU A 100 1.48 14.30 -3.18
C LEU A 100 0.55 13.49 -2.28
N CYS A 101 1.07 12.42 -1.73
CA CYS A 101 0.40 11.69 -0.67
C CYS A 101 0.14 12.60 0.56
N PRO A 102 -0.92 12.34 1.35
CA PRO A 102 -1.12 12.96 2.66
C PRO A 102 0.14 12.92 3.52
N ALA A 103 0.30 13.89 4.41
CA ALA A 103 1.51 14.04 5.22
C ALA A 103 1.82 12.81 6.08
N THR A 104 0.77 12.19 6.63
CA THR A 104 0.86 11.02 7.52
C THR A 104 0.89 9.68 6.79
N THR A 105 1.24 9.67 5.50
CA THR A 105 1.42 8.44 4.73
C THR A 105 2.68 7.71 5.19
N ASP A 106 2.56 6.43 5.51
CA ASP A 106 3.69 5.62 5.94
C ASP A 106 4.55 5.16 4.76
N PHE A 107 3.91 4.73 3.67
CA PHE A 107 4.62 4.35 2.44
C PHE A 107 3.73 4.54 1.21
N VAL A 108 4.35 4.48 0.04
CA VAL A 108 3.64 4.54 -1.25
C VAL A 108 3.76 3.18 -1.94
N LEU A 109 2.62 2.61 -2.26
CA LEU A 109 2.53 1.42 -3.08
C LEU A 109 2.38 1.81 -4.54
N HIS A 110 3.31 1.38 -5.37
CA HIS A 110 3.24 1.56 -6.82
C HIS A 110 2.42 0.43 -7.43
N ILE A 111 1.41 0.77 -8.20
CA ILE A 111 0.53 -0.16 -8.89
C ILE A 111 0.89 -0.11 -10.36
N SER A 112 1.41 -1.21 -10.88
CA SER A 112 1.67 -1.36 -12.31
C SER A 112 0.37 -1.73 -13.01
N GLU A 113 0.23 -1.36 -14.28
CA GLU A 113 -0.83 -1.89 -15.13
C GLU A 113 -0.76 -3.42 -15.13
N GLN A 114 -1.87 -4.08 -14.85
CA GLN A 114 -1.95 -5.52 -14.69
C GLN A 114 -3.10 -6.12 -15.48
N SER A 115 -2.98 -7.42 -15.72
CA SER A 115 -3.98 -8.25 -16.39
C SER A 115 -5.11 -8.70 -15.43
N PRO A 116 -6.21 -9.28 -15.97
CA PRO A 116 -7.54 -9.45 -15.38
C PRO A 116 -7.66 -10.15 -14.02
N SER A 117 -6.63 -10.78 -13.48
CA SER A 117 -6.72 -11.44 -12.15
C SER A 117 -6.90 -10.47 -10.98
N SER A 118 -6.75 -9.18 -11.21
CA SER A 118 -6.92 -8.11 -10.23
C SER A 118 -7.91 -7.05 -10.73
N ASP A 119 -8.60 -7.35 -11.85
CA ASP A 119 -9.60 -6.49 -12.45
C ASP A 119 -10.92 -6.63 -11.69
N GLU A 120 -11.33 -5.58 -11.02
CA GLU A 120 -12.52 -5.56 -10.15
C GLU A 120 -13.71 -4.85 -10.78
N ASP A 121 -13.49 -3.99 -11.74
CA ASP A 121 -14.54 -3.30 -12.51
C ASP A 121 -14.94 -4.07 -13.78
N GLY A 122 -14.16 -5.08 -14.17
CA GLY A 122 -14.45 -5.96 -15.29
C GLY A 122 -14.12 -5.37 -16.65
N ASP A 123 -13.32 -4.30 -16.71
CA ASP A 123 -12.87 -3.69 -17.97
C ASP A 123 -11.67 -4.39 -18.59
N GLY A 124 -11.07 -5.33 -17.88
CA GLY A 124 -9.94 -6.16 -18.33
C GLY A 124 -8.57 -5.61 -17.93
N THR A 125 -8.48 -4.50 -17.19
CA THR A 125 -7.22 -3.87 -16.81
C THR A 125 -7.25 -3.27 -15.40
N VAL A 126 -6.14 -3.38 -14.67
CA VAL A 126 -5.88 -2.54 -13.51
C VAL A 126 -4.98 -1.39 -13.95
N PRO A 127 -5.45 -0.15 -13.95
CA PRO A 127 -4.67 0.96 -14.47
C PRO A 127 -3.45 1.24 -13.59
N GLN A 128 -2.38 1.72 -14.23
CA GLN A 128 -1.20 2.19 -13.51
C GLN A 128 -1.56 3.31 -12.54
N GLY A 129 -1.02 3.21 -11.31
CA GLY A 129 -1.27 4.22 -10.31
C GLY A 129 -0.42 4.05 -9.07
N TYR A 130 -0.80 4.72 -7.99
CA TYR A 130 -0.19 4.55 -6.69
C TYR A 130 -1.19 4.77 -5.56
N ALA A 131 -1.02 4.02 -4.49
CA ALA A 131 -1.78 4.15 -3.28
C ALA A 131 -0.88 4.71 -2.15
N CYS A 132 -1.40 5.69 -1.43
CA CYS A 132 -0.79 6.22 -0.24
C CYS A 132 -1.27 5.38 0.94
N MET A 133 -0.35 4.67 1.59
CA MET A 133 -0.67 3.63 2.56
C MET A 133 -0.39 4.09 3.99
N ARG A 134 -1.27 3.70 4.88
CA ARG A 134 -1.10 3.85 6.33
C ARG A 134 -1.12 2.48 6.98
N ASN A 135 -0.12 2.14 7.77
CA ASN A 135 -0.11 0.91 8.56
C ASN A 135 -1.36 0.86 9.47
N LEU A 136 -1.92 -0.32 9.68
CA LEU A 136 -3.00 -0.49 10.65
C LEU A 136 -2.48 -0.46 12.08
N GLU A 137 -1.26 -0.95 12.27
CA GLU A 137 -0.57 -1.02 13.56
C GLU A 137 0.74 -0.23 13.54
N PRO A 138 1.20 0.32 14.66
CA PRO A 138 2.51 0.94 14.77
C PRO A 138 3.65 -0.03 14.37
N PRO A 139 4.78 0.49 13.88
CA PRO A 139 5.14 1.91 13.80
C PRO A 139 4.49 2.64 12.64
N HIS A 140 4.30 3.96 12.82
CA HIS A 140 3.82 4.86 11.79
C HIS A 140 4.95 5.79 11.36
N PRO A 141 5.80 5.37 10.42
CA PRO A 141 6.95 6.17 9.99
C PRO A 141 6.57 7.50 9.36
N GLY A 142 5.36 7.63 8.78
CA GLY A 142 4.85 8.86 8.20
C GLY A 142 4.33 9.89 9.21
N ASP A 143 4.25 9.56 10.51
CA ASP A 143 3.89 10.54 11.53
C ASP A 143 5.04 11.51 11.81
N PRO A 144 4.74 12.76 12.23
CA PRO A 144 5.77 13.71 12.60
C PRO A 144 6.76 13.13 13.62
N GLY A 145 7.99 12.94 13.20
CA GLY A 145 9.04 12.35 14.03
C GLY A 145 9.11 10.83 14.02
N GLY A 146 8.29 10.15 13.22
CA GLY A 146 8.28 8.69 13.07
C GLY A 146 9.50 8.13 12.33
N GLY A 147 10.23 8.96 11.58
CA GLY A 147 11.52 8.62 11.01
C GLY A 147 11.49 7.98 9.63
N GLY A 148 10.42 8.14 8.89
CA GLY A 148 10.24 7.68 7.52
C GLY A 148 9.00 8.29 6.89
N GLY A 149 8.58 7.74 5.77
CA GLY A 149 7.46 8.25 5.00
C GLY A 149 7.92 8.68 3.61
N PRO A 150 6.99 9.00 2.71
CA PRO A 150 7.31 9.38 1.33
C PRO A 150 7.89 10.79 1.19
N ARG A 151 7.84 11.60 2.25
CA ARG A 151 8.34 12.98 2.26
C ARG A 151 8.60 13.47 3.68
N THR A 152 9.59 14.35 3.82
CA THR A 152 9.85 15.05 5.08
C THR A 152 8.77 16.08 5.36
N ILE A 153 8.30 16.14 6.59
CA ILE A 153 7.28 17.09 7.08
C ILE A 153 7.75 17.84 8.33
N VAL A 154 6.98 18.85 8.74
CA VAL A 154 7.22 19.53 10.03
C VAL A 154 7.02 18.52 11.17
N GLY A 155 7.96 18.51 12.09
CA GLY A 155 8.01 17.55 13.19
C GLY A 155 9.03 16.44 13.01
N ASP A 156 9.47 16.18 11.78
CA ASP A 156 10.45 15.15 11.48
C ASP A 156 11.84 15.48 11.97
N CYS A 157 12.54 14.42 12.32
CA CYS A 157 13.95 14.47 12.66
C CYS A 157 14.81 13.94 11.52
N VAL A 158 15.94 14.60 11.31
CA VAL A 158 16.88 14.24 10.25
C VAL A 158 18.32 14.19 10.78
N TYR A 159 19.15 13.43 10.07
CA TYR A 159 20.60 13.41 10.25
C TYR A 159 21.34 13.65 8.95
N GLY A 160 22.57 14.16 9.01
CA GLY A 160 23.41 14.33 7.84
C GLY A 160 23.90 12.98 7.30
N SER A 161 23.63 12.71 6.03
CA SER A 161 24.07 11.47 5.34
C SER A 161 25.30 11.66 4.45
N GLY A 162 25.93 12.84 4.53
CA GLY A 162 27.06 13.22 3.68
C GLY A 162 26.65 13.99 2.43
N ASN A 163 27.62 14.61 1.74
CA ASN A 163 27.43 15.34 0.49
C ASN A 163 26.30 16.40 0.52
N GLY A 164 26.09 17.05 1.68
CA GLY A 164 25.01 18.04 1.84
C GLY A 164 23.60 17.45 1.85
N GLN A 165 23.47 16.15 1.96
CA GLN A 165 22.19 15.44 2.04
C GLN A 165 21.82 15.12 3.49
N VAL A 166 20.52 15.03 3.73
CA VAL A 166 19.94 14.57 4.98
C VAL A 166 19.01 13.38 4.74
N ARG A 167 18.84 12.58 5.77
CA ARG A 167 17.85 11.49 5.81
C ARG A 167 17.05 11.58 7.09
N GLU A 168 15.82 11.13 7.02
CA GLU A 168 14.93 11.02 8.17
C GLU A 168 15.39 9.91 9.11
N THR A 169 15.05 10.09 10.36
CA THR A 169 15.22 9.12 11.44
C THR A 169 14.21 9.42 12.54
N ALA A 170 13.83 8.40 13.31
CA ALA A 170 12.92 8.57 14.43
C ALA A 170 13.47 9.58 15.45
N CYS A 171 12.63 10.51 15.89
CA CYS A 171 13.01 11.56 16.82
C CYS A 171 13.35 11.05 18.21
N ASP A 172 12.80 9.90 18.59
CA ASP A 172 13.06 9.21 19.87
C ASP A 172 14.41 8.48 19.91
N GLY A 173 15.11 8.45 18.78
CA GLY A 173 16.41 7.79 18.66
C GLY A 173 16.34 6.27 18.45
N SER A 174 15.16 5.71 18.26
CA SER A 174 14.96 4.28 17.94
C SER A 174 15.44 3.89 16.53
N GLY A 175 15.60 4.88 15.66
CA GLY A 175 16.07 4.68 14.29
C GLY A 175 17.56 4.27 14.21
N PRO A 176 18.04 3.85 13.02
CA PRO A 176 19.41 3.37 12.82
C PRO A 176 20.48 4.44 13.04
N LYS A 177 20.11 5.71 13.01
CA LYS A 177 20.96 6.87 13.24
C LYS A 177 20.27 7.84 14.19
N LYS A 178 21.04 8.39 15.14
CA LYS A 178 20.53 9.39 16.05
C LYS A 178 20.13 10.67 15.32
N PRO A 179 19.00 11.29 15.70
CA PRO A 179 18.57 12.55 15.13
C PRO A 179 19.56 13.66 15.48
N GLN A 180 19.81 14.56 14.54
CA GLN A 180 20.68 15.72 14.71
C GLN A 180 19.92 17.03 14.61
N TYR A 181 18.84 17.05 13.82
CA TYR A 181 18.01 18.24 13.60
C TYR A 181 16.55 17.86 13.61
N LYS A 182 15.68 18.79 13.99
CA LYS A 182 14.21 18.66 13.90
C LYS A 182 13.65 19.76 13.03
N VAL A 183 12.83 19.41 12.04
CA VAL A 183 12.09 20.36 11.21
C VAL A 183 10.97 20.98 12.06
N VAL A 184 11.05 22.28 12.30
CA VAL A 184 10.13 22.99 13.20
C VAL A 184 9.13 23.89 12.48
N LYS A 185 9.42 24.24 11.22
CA LYS A 185 8.55 25.07 10.41
C LYS A 185 8.74 24.79 8.92
N ALA A 186 7.65 24.85 8.16
CA ALA A 186 7.69 24.97 6.70
C ALA A 186 7.55 26.44 6.32
N ALA A 187 8.26 26.87 5.28
CA ALA A 187 8.27 28.25 4.84
C ALA A 187 8.38 28.33 3.30
N ALA A 188 7.88 29.40 2.72
CA ALA A 188 7.99 29.65 1.29
C ALA A 188 9.45 29.93 0.89
N THR A 189 10.19 30.69 1.71
CA THR A 189 11.59 31.03 1.49
C THR A 189 12.43 30.83 2.75
N ARG A 190 13.75 30.82 2.58
CA ARG A 190 14.68 30.76 3.73
C ARG A 190 14.60 31.96 4.66
N ALA A 191 14.24 33.12 4.10
CA ALA A 191 14.10 34.37 4.87
C ALA A 191 12.94 34.31 5.89
N ASP A 192 11.96 33.42 5.64
CA ASP A 192 10.79 33.24 6.50
C ASP A 192 11.06 32.26 7.65
N CYS A 193 12.24 31.66 7.68
CA CYS A 193 12.64 30.77 8.75
C CYS A 193 13.03 31.51 10.03
N PRO A 194 12.83 30.91 11.23
CA PRO A 194 13.34 31.45 12.50
C PRO A 194 14.86 31.65 12.48
N GLN A 195 15.34 32.60 13.28
CA GLN A 195 16.78 32.94 13.35
C GLN A 195 17.64 31.80 13.89
N ASP A 196 17.06 30.89 14.68
CA ASP A 196 17.72 29.71 15.25
C ASP A 196 17.73 28.51 14.30
N THR A 197 17.38 28.72 13.03
CA THR A 197 17.45 27.69 12.01
C THR A 197 18.89 27.31 11.72
N ALA A 198 19.25 26.04 12.01
CA ALA A 198 20.57 25.50 11.81
C ALA A 198 20.74 24.79 10.46
N LEU A 199 19.64 24.33 9.84
CA LEU A 199 19.62 23.59 8.60
C LEU A 199 18.35 23.87 7.80
N TYR A 200 18.49 23.99 6.49
CA TYR A 200 17.38 24.09 5.55
C TYR A 200 17.20 22.76 4.84
N VAL A 201 16.02 22.17 5.00
CA VAL A 201 15.63 20.90 4.37
C VAL A 201 14.67 21.20 3.24
N ARG A 202 14.81 20.49 2.11
CA ARG A 202 13.86 20.60 1.02
C ARG A 202 12.59 19.81 1.35
N LEU A 203 11.48 20.49 1.45
CA LEU A 203 10.14 19.90 1.56
C LEU A 203 9.48 19.83 0.17
N ARG A 204 8.42 19.05 0.07
CA ARG A 204 7.54 19.02 -1.11
C ARG A 204 6.23 19.75 -0.77
N GLY A 205 5.66 20.44 -1.76
CA GLY A 205 4.40 21.19 -1.60
C GLY A 205 4.59 22.70 -1.73
N THR A 206 3.64 23.47 -1.18
CA THR A 206 3.59 24.94 -1.31
C THR A 206 4.67 25.66 -0.53
N ASP A 207 5.10 25.10 0.59
CA ASP A 207 6.14 25.64 1.46
C ASP A 207 7.41 24.75 1.37
N PRO A 208 8.27 24.98 0.35
CA PRO A 208 9.31 24.05 -0.01
C PRO A 208 10.54 24.07 0.91
N VAL A 209 10.59 24.98 1.88
CA VAL A 209 11.72 25.14 2.81
C VAL A 209 11.34 24.66 4.20
N GLY A 210 11.96 23.58 4.64
CA GLY A 210 11.91 23.13 6.04
C GLY A 210 12.99 23.83 6.85
N CYS A 211 12.59 24.60 7.86
CA CYS A 211 13.47 25.23 8.82
C CYS A 211 13.75 24.24 9.95
N ALA A 212 14.96 23.73 10.07
CA ALA A 212 15.31 22.74 11.08
C ALA A 212 16.28 23.31 12.13
N ARG A 213 16.01 23.00 13.39
CA ARG A 213 16.87 23.32 14.55
C ARG A 213 17.73 22.14 14.93
N ARG A 214 18.88 22.40 15.51
CA ARG A 214 19.72 21.37 16.12
C ARG A 214 19.05 20.81 17.36
N LEU A 215 19.16 19.49 17.58
CA LEU A 215 18.72 18.80 18.80
C LEU A 215 19.83 18.74 19.83
#